data_2d01e2da56170d16b02238783f907932
#
_entry.id   2d01e2da56170d16b02238783f907932
#
_cell.length_a   1.000
_cell.length_b   1.000
_cell.length_c   1.000
_cell.angle_alpha   90.00
_cell.angle_beta   90.00
_cell.angle_gamma   90.00
#
_symmetry.space_group_name_H-M   'P 1'
#
loop_
_entity.id
_entity.type
_entity.pdbx_description
1 polymer ?
#
loop_
_entity_poly.entity_id
_entity_poly.type
_entity_poly.pdbx_seq_one_letter_code
_entity_poly.pdbx_strand_id
1 'polypeptide(L)' 'MNLKINGEIKTIEKSNEEFLLEGLLEHLGYKPQLVVVELNGAIINPKDWISTKIKDGDCLEVVTIVGGGSYS' A
#
# COMPACT_ATOMS: atom_id res chain seq x y z
N MET A 1 -9.43 -3.37 10.96
CA MET A 1 -8.16 -4.09 10.93
C MET A 1 -6.99 -3.18 11.20
N ASN A 2 -5.96 -3.71 11.79
CA ASN A 2 -4.76 -2.95 12.10
C ASN A 2 -3.67 -3.29 11.11
N LEU A 3 -3.06 -2.24 10.57
CA LEU A 3 -1.96 -2.41 9.62
C LEU A 3 -0.79 -1.58 10.10
N LYS A 4 0.41 -2.05 9.80
CA LYS A 4 1.60 -1.25 10.05
C LYS A 4 2.03 -0.64 8.71
N ILE A 5 1.99 0.68 8.63
CA ILE A 5 2.30 1.38 7.40
C ILE A 5 3.43 2.36 7.67
N ASN A 6 4.55 2.12 7.02
CA ASN A 6 5.76 2.93 7.22
C ASN A 6 6.14 3.05 8.70
N GLY A 7 6.03 1.94 9.43
CA GLY A 7 6.41 1.90 10.83
C GLY A 7 5.34 2.35 11.80
N GLU A 8 4.20 2.78 11.32
CA GLU A 8 3.12 3.26 12.18
C GLU A 8 1.91 2.34 12.11
N ILE A 9 1.32 2.07 13.25
CA ILE A 9 0.10 1.27 13.30
C ILE A 9 -1.07 2.16 12.92
N LYS A 10 -1.83 1.73 11.92
CA LYS A 10 -3.06 2.41 11.52
C LYS A 10 -4.22 1.45 11.60
N THR A 11 -5.30 1.92 12.19
CA THR A 11 -6.53 1.14 12.27
C THR A 11 -7.44 1.57 11.12
N ILE A 12 -7.83 0.63 10.30
CA ILE A 12 -8.70 0.88 9.17
C ILE A 12 -9.99 0.10 9.38
N GLU A 13 -11.11 0.79 9.27
CA GLU A 13 -12.39 0.14 9.39
C GLU A 13 -12.59 -0.79 8.23
N LYS A 14 -12.88 -2.04 8.58
CA LYS A 14 -13.09 -3.05 7.58
C LYS A 14 -14.58 -3.15 7.30
N SER A 15 -14.95 -2.93 6.07
CA SER A 15 -16.31 -3.24 5.63
C SER A 15 -16.42 -4.75 5.44
N ASN A 16 -17.56 -5.23 5.01
CA ASN A 16 -17.73 -6.66 4.74
C ASN A 16 -16.97 -7.11 3.49
N GLU A 17 -16.39 -6.18 2.78
CA GLU A 17 -15.65 -6.51 1.56
C GLU A 17 -14.17 -6.66 1.85
N GLU A 18 -13.51 -7.50 1.07
CA GLU A 18 -12.08 -7.66 1.19
C GLU A 18 -11.37 -6.38 0.74
N PHE A 19 -10.36 -6.00 1.49
CA PHE A 19 -9.52 -4.90 1.07
C PHE A 19 -8.45 -5.41 0.13
N LEU A 20 -8.38 -4.78 -1.03
CA LEU A 20 -7.30 -5.01 -1.97
C LEU A 20 -6.28 -3.90 -1.81
N LEU A 21 -5.03 -4.20 -2.15
CA LEU A 21 -3.95 -3.23 -2.02
C LEU A 21 -4.26 -1.94 -2.78
N GLU A 22 -4.81 -2.05 -3.98
CA GLU A 22 -5.16 -0.88 -4.76
C GLU A 22 -6.15 0.01 -4.02
N GLY A 23 -7.19 -0.60 -3.47
CA GLY A 23 -8.20 0.16 -2.72
C GLY A 23 -7.63 0.78 -1.47
N LEU A 24 -6.73 0.08 -0.80
CA LEU A 24 -6.08 0.62 0.40
C LEU A 24 -5.25 1.84 0.06
N LEU A 25 -4.48 1.79 -1.02
CA LEU A 25 -3.64 2.92 -1.42
C LEU A 25 -4.49 4.14 -1.78
N GLU A 26 -5.62 3.92 -2.44
CA GLU A 26 -6.56 5.00 -2.73
C GLU A 26 -7.12 5.60 -1.44
N HIS A 27 -7.50 4.75 -0.51
CA HIS A 27 -8.04 5.19 0.78
C HIS A 27 -7.02 6.05 1.53
N LEU A 28 -5.75 5.71 1.42
CA LEU A 28 -4.68 6.45 2.09
C LEU A 28 -4.23 7.70 1.31
N GLY A 29 -4.74 7.88 0.10
CA GLY A 29 -4.43 9.07 -0.68
C GLY A 29 -3.16 8.99 -1.50
N TYR A 30 -2.59 7.81 -1.66
CA TYR A 30 -1.39 7.66 -2.49
C TYR A 30 -1.75 7.62 -3.96
N LYS A 31 -0.87 8.16 -4.78
CA LYS A 31 -1.02 8.12 -6.23
C LYS A 31 -0.25 6.92 -6.76
N PRO A 32 -0.91 5.99 -7.45
CA PRO A 32 -0.26 4.74 -7.87
C PRO A 32 1.01 4.92 -8.69
N GLN A 33 1.06 5.95 -9.53
CA GLN A 33 2.20 6.16 -10.39
C GLN A 33 3.43 6.67 -9.64
N LEU A 34 3.26 7.09 -8.40
CA LEU A 34 4.31 7.78 -7.66
C LEU A 34 4.84 7.00 -6.48
N VAL A 35 4.43 5.75 -6.31
CA VAL A 35 4.82 4.99 -5.15
C VAL A 35 5.34 3.61 -5.50
N VAL A 36 6.23 3.12 -4.65
CA VAL A 36 6.66 1.73 -4.65
C VAL A 36 6.18 1.13 -3.34
N VAL A 37 5.59 -0.04 -3.40
CA VAL A 37 4.97 -0.67 -2.24
C VAL A 37 5.62 -2.01 -1.95
N GLU A 38 5.99 -2.21 -0.68
CA GLU A 38 6.39 -3.51 -0.18
C GLU A 38 5.30 -4.00 0.77
N LEU A 39 4.90 -5.23 0.59
CA LEU A 39 3.96 -5.88 1.49
C LEU A 39 4.66 -7.05 2.16
N ASN A 40 4.81 -6.96 3.47
CA ASN A 40 5.50 -7.98 4.27
C ASN A 40 6.89 -8.34 3.70
N GLY A 41 7.60 -7.31 3.24
CA GLY A 41 8.95 -7.46 2.74
C GLY A 41 9.07 -7.76 1.25
N ALA A 42 7.97 -7.91 0.54
CA ALA A 42 7.98 -8.22 -0.88
C ALA A 42 7.46 -7.03 -1.69
N ILE A 43 8.20 -6.63 -2.69
CA ILE A 43 7.76 -5.55 -3.58
C ILE A 43 6.61 -6.06 -4.45
N ILE A 44 5.51 -5.33 -4.46
CA ILE A 44 4.34 -5.70 -5.23
C ILE A 44 4.25 -4.81 -6.48
N ASN A 45 4.23 -5.45 -7.62
CA ASN A 45 4.10 -4.75 -8.89
C ASN A 45 2.75 -4.06 -8.97
N PRO A 46 2.68 -2.81 -9.47
CA PRO A 46 1.39 -2.11 -9.55
C PRO A 46 0.29 -2.88 -10.26
N LYS A 47 0.64 -3.66 -11.27
CA LYS A 47 -0.35 -4.46 -12.00
C LYS A 47 -0.99 -5.53 -11.12
N ASP A 48 -0.35 -5.88 -10.01
CA ASP A 48 -0.85 -6.91 -9.11
C ASP A 48 -1.61 -6.33 -7.91
N TRP A 49 -1.64 -5.01 -7.78
CA TRP A 49 -2.33 -4.37 -6.65
C TRP A 49 -3.82 -4.67 -6.64
N ILE A 50 -4.41 -4.83 -7.81
CA ILE A 50 -5.84 -5.09 -7.93
C ILE A 50 -6.21 -6.50 -7.47
N SER A 51 -5.25 -7.38 -7.36
CA SER A 51 -5.48 -8.76 -6.92
C SER A 51 -4.79 -9.10 -5.62
N THR A 52 -4.10 -8.16 -5.00
CA THR A 52 -3.39 -8.39 -3.75
C THR A 52 -4.28 -8.08 -2.56
N LYS A 53 -4.58 -9.09 -1.76
CA LYS A 53 -5.44 -8.93 -0.60
C LYS A 53 -4.65 -8.45 0.61
N ILE A 54 -5.25 -7.53 1.35
CA ILE A 54 -4.67 -6.99 2.57
C ILE A 54 -5.39 -7.61 3.76
N LYS A 55 -4.61 -8.05 4.74
CA LYS A 55 -5.14 -8.71 5.93
C LYS A 55 -4.75 -7.95 7.18
N ASP A 56 -5.49 -8.19 8.24
CA ASP A 56 -5.14 -7.66 9.54
C ASP A 56 -3.72 -8.07 9.93
N GLY A 57 -2.95 -7.12 10.41
CA GLY A 57 -1.58 -7.38 10.81
C GLY A 57 -0.55 -7.23 9.70
N ASP A 58 -0.97 -6.97 8.47
CA ASP A 58 -0.01 -6.80 7.38
C ASP A 58 0.85 -5.57 7.59
N CYS A 59 2.07 -5.66 7.06
CA CYS A 59 3.06 -4.61 7.17
C CYS A 59 3.37 -4.07 5.78
N LEU A 60 3.14 -2.76 5.60
CA LEU A 60 3.39 -2.10 4.33
C LEU A 60 4.48 -1.04 4.47
N GLU A 61 5.31 -0.96 3.45
CA GLU A 61 6.23 0.15 3.29
C GLU A 61 5.87 0.82 1.97
N VAL A 62 5.55 2.11 2.02
CA VAL A 62 5.19 2.86 0.83
C VAL A 62 6.18 3.99 0.66
N VAL A 63 6.90 3.96 -0.45
CA VAL A 63 7.90 4.97 -0.74
C VAL A 63 7.43 5.80 -1.91
N THR A 64 7.35 7.10 -1.72
CA THR A 64 6.96 8.02 -2.78
C THR A 64 8.17 8.35 -3.63
N ILE A 65 8.03 8.19 -4.93
CA ILE A 65 9.07 8.57 -5.87
C ILE A 65 8.98 10.06 -6.08
N VAL A 66 10.06 10.74 -5.74
CA VAL A 66 10.08 12.19 -5.79
C VAL A 66 10.52 12.66 -7.16
N GLY A 67 9.78 13.59 -7.66
CA GLY A 67 10.14 14.46 -8.73
C GLY A 67 10.79 13.87 -9.95
N GLY A 68 10.33 14.26 -11.07
CA GLY A 68 10.82 13.73 -12.32
C GLY A 68 12.30 13.97 -12.50
N GLY A 69 13.00 12.99 -12.99
CA GLY A 69 14.35 13.14 -13.42
C GLY A 69 15.42 13.03 -12.36
N SER A 70 15.04 13.05 -11.13
CA SER A 70 16.05 12.92 -10.09
C SER A 70 16.46 11.48 -9.89
N TYR A 71 15.82 10.62 -10.54
CA TYR A 71 16.17 9.25 -10.54
C TYR A 71 16.95 8.96 -11.74
N SER A 72 18.10 8.99 -11.66
CA SER A 72 18.86 8.66 -12.85
C SER A 72 19.88 7.60 -12.56
#